data_dd03144081150cc38fccdef5b8a89a26
#
_entry.id   dd03144081150cc38fccdef5b8a89a26
#
_cell.length_a   1.000
_cell.length_b   1.000
_cell.length_c   1.000
_cell.angle_alpha   90.00
_cell.angle_beta   90.00
_cell.angle_gamma   90.00
#
_symmetry.space_group_name_H-M   'P 1'
#
loop_
_entity.id
_entity.type
_entity.pdbx_description
1 polymer ?
#
loop_
_entity_poly.entity_id
_entity_poly.type
_entity_poly.pdbx_seq_one_letter_code
_entity_poly.pdbx_strand_id
1 'polypeptide(L)'
;EPTSQLDPIAASDFLNTVKKINRELGTTVLITEHRLEDIFHAADRCVVMENGRILADDDPKKVGQLLYTQKSDMFTAMPAPVRIFYGAGETGAASPLTVREGRSWLTEKAAGKEVRDTLPPQPELPEEIKDPALEVKEIWYRYEKDSPDILKGVSFRVPRGTLFSIVGGNGTGKSTTLKAICGICRPYRGKVRVDGQDTAKCKDLFHGKLAMLPQDPQFLFVKKTVREDLEEMLPASCPDKARRIEDMARLCDITALLDHHPYDLSGGEQQRA
;
A
#
# COMPACT_ATOMS: atom_id res chain seq x y z
N GLU A 1 -6.12 -8.95 -12.88
CA GLU A 1 -5.89 -8.86 -11.42
C GLU A 1 -7.22 -8.93 -10.67
N PRO A 2 -7.75 -10.12 -10.44
CA PRO A 2 -9.07 -10.26 -9.86
C PRO A 2 -9.13 -9.84 -8.39
N THR A 3 -7.99 -9.78 -7.69
CA THR A 3 -7.95 -9.40 -6.27
C THR A 3 -7.66 -7.92 -6.01
N SER A 4 -7.33 -7.12 -7.02
CA SER A 4 -6.91 -5.73 -6.89
C SER A 4 -7.93 -4.81 -6.21
N GLN A 5 -9.23 -5.09 -6.39
CA GLN A 5 -10.35 -4.32 -5.82
C GLN A 5 -10.93 -4.95 -4.54
N LEU A 6 -10.43 -6.12 -4.15
CA LEU A 6 -10.93 -6.86 -3.00
C LEU A 6 -10.15 -6.48 -1.73
N ASP A 7 -10.83 -6.50 -0.60
CA ASP A 7 -10.14 -6.49 0.69
C ASP A 7 -9.42 -7.83 0.93
N PRO A 8 -8.48 -7.91 1.88
CA PRO A 8 -7.70 -9.13 2.09
C PRO A 8 -8.52 -10.39 2.36
N ILE A 9 -9.67 -10.26 3.03
CA ILE A 9 -10.55 -11.41 3.35
C ILE A 9 -11.23 -11.89 2.09
N ALA A 10 -11.86 -10.99 1.36
CA ALA A 10 -12.54 -11.30 0.10
C ALA A 10 -11.56 -11.82 -0.97
N ALA A 11 -10.34 -11.29 -1.03
CA ALA A 11 -9.28 -11.78 -1.92
C ALA A 11 -8.88 -13.22 -1.59
N SER A 12 -8.69 -13.54 -0.31
CA SER A 12 -8.37 -14.90 0.14
C SER A 12 -9.50 -15.88 -0.19
N ASP A 13 -10.76 -15.52 0.07
CA ASP A 13 -11.93 -16.35 -0.22
C ASP A 13 -12.08 -16.59 -1.72
N PHE A 14 -11.87 -15.57 -2.54
CA PHE A 14 -11.88 -15.70 -3.99
C PHE A 14 -10.81 -16.69 -4.47
N LEU A 15 -9.54 -16.51 -4.05
CA LEU A 15 -8.45 -17.40 -4.45
C LEU A 15 -8.65 -18.83 -3.96
N ASN A 16 -9.21 -19.04 -2.77
CA ASN A 16 -9.56 -20.35 -2.26
C ASN A 16 -10.65 -21.01 -3.12
N THR A 17 -11.63 -20.22 -3.57
CA THR A 17 -12.68 -20.71 -4.50
C THR A 17 -12.07 -21.11 -5.84
N VAL A 18 -11.19 -20.32 -6.41
CA VAL A 18 -10.48 -20.65 -7.66
C VAL A 18 -9.67 -21.93 -7.52
N LYS A 19 -8.91 -22.09 -6.41
CA LYS A 19 -8.16 -23.32 -6.10
C LYS A 19 -9.08 -24.54 -6.00
N LYS A 20 -10.27 -24.37 -5.40
CA LYS A 20 -11.27 -25.44 -5.28
C LYS A 20 -11.82 -25.85 -6.65
N ILE A 21 -12.19 -24.90 -7.49
CA ILE A 21 -12.65 -25.15 -8.86
C ILE A 21 -11.60 -25.91 -9.67
N ASN A 22 -10.34 -25.46 -9.61
CA ASN A 22 -9.25 -26.16 -10.29
C ASN A 22 -9.11 -27.61 -9.84
N ARG A 23 -9.10 -27.86 -8.51
CA ARG A 23 -8.89 -29.20 -7.94
C ARG A 23 -10.07 -30.15 -8.15
N GLU A 24 -11.32 -29.67 -7.94
CA GLU A 24 -12.50 -30.51 -7.92
C GLU A 24 -13.07 -30.73 -9.33
N LEU A 25 -12.99 -29.70 -10.20
CA LEU A 25 -13.54 -29.77 -11.55
C LEU A 25 -12.48 -29.98 -12.64
N GLY A 26 -11.18 -29.99 -12.29
CA GLY A 26 -10.10 -30.11 -13.25
C GLY A 26 -10.00 -28.92 -14.22
N THR A 27 -10.59 -27.78 -13.87
CA THR A 27 -10.60 -26.59 -14.71
C THR A 27 -9.22 -25.98 -14.80
N THR A 28 -8.71 -25.76 -16.03
CA THR A 28 -7.47 -24.99 -16.22
C THR A 28 -7.71 -23.53 -15.92
N VAL A 29 -6.86 -22.97 -15.05
CA VAL A 29 -6.95 -21.56 -14.63
C VAL A 29 -5.69 -20.82 -15.04
N LEU A 30 -5.85 -19.72 -15.75
CA LEU A 30 -4.82 -18.73 -15.99
C LEU A 30 -5.17 -17.47 -15.19
N ILE A 31 -4.27 -17.05 -14.30
CA ILE A 31 -4.48 -15.88 -13.44
C ILE A 31 -3.27 -14.96 -13.51
N THR A 32 -3.52 -13.64 -13.50
CA THR A 32 -2.48 -12.62 -13.36
C THR A 32 -2.68 -11.93 -12.02
N GLU A 33 -1.64 -11.90 -11.19
CA GLU A 33 -1.67 -11.33 -9.85
C GLU A 33 -0.37 -10.64 -9.50
N HIS A 34 -0.47 -9.58 -8.71
CA HIS A 34 0.68 -8.91 -8.09
C HIS A 34 0.92 -9.37 -6.65
N ARG A 35 -0.11 -9.86 -5.97
CA ARG A 35 -0.02 -10.37 -4.60
C ARG A 35 0.34 -11.84 -4.64
N LEU A 36 1.63 -12.13 -4.68
CA LEU A 36 2.12 -13.51 -4.87
C LEU A 36 2.01 -14.37 -3.61
N GLU A 37 1.87 -13.76 -2.42
CA GLU A 37 1.82 -14.46 -1.13
C GLU A 37 0.75 -15.57 -1.11
N ASP A 38 -0.44 -15.29 -1.64
CA ASP A 38 -1.60 -16.17 -1.56
C ASP A 38 -1.74 -17.15 -2.74
N ILE A 39 -1.09 -16.87 -3.88
CA ILE A 39 -1.26 -17.67 -5.12
C ILE A 39 -0.01 -18.44 -5.53
N PHE A 40 1.18 -17.91 -5.26
CA PHE A 40 2.43 -18.46 -5.76
C PHE A 40 2.65 -19.93 -5.38
N HIS A 41 2.36 -20.29 -4.12
CA HIS A 41 2.48 -21.66 -3.62
C HIS A 41 1.43 -22.63 -4.19
N ALA A 42 0.37 -22.12 -4.81
CA ALA A 42 -0.72 -22.92 -5.36
C ALA A 42 -0.65 -23.09 -6.88
N ALA A 43 0.25 -22.36 -7.53
CA ALA A 43 0.45 -22.44 -8.97
C ALA A 43 1.30 -23.67 -9.33
N ASP A 44 0.89 -24.39 -10.37
CA ASP A 44 1.67 -25.49 -10.95
C ASP A 44 2.83 -24.95 -11.80
N ARG A 45 2.63 -23.77 -12.41
CA ARG A 45 3.57 -23.11 -13.30
C ARG A 45 3.45 -21.61 -13.17
N CYS A 46 4.57 -20.93 -13.14
CA CYS A 46 4.66 -19.48 -13.06
C CYS A 46 5.39 -18.90 -14.25
N VAL A 47 4.80 -17.88 -14.86
CA VAL A 47 5.43 -17.08 -15.92
C VAL A 47 5.65 -15.68 -15.38
N VAL A 48 6.89 -15.21 -15.40
CA VAL A 48 7.27 -13.85 -15.04
C VAL A 48 7.56 -13.08 -16.32
N MET A 49 6.94 -11.92 -16.44
CA MET A 49 7.13 -11.03 -17.59
C MET A 49 7.82 -9.74 -17.16
N GLU A 50 8.76 -9.29 -17.97
CA GLU A 50 9.46 -8.04 -17.81
C GLU A 50 9.70 -7.38 -19.18
N ASN A 51 9.41 -6.11 -19.31
CA ASN A 51 9.59 -5.35 -20.57
C ASN A 51 9.00 -6.04 -21.82
N GLY A 52 7.80 -6.65 -21.67
CA GLY A 52 7.10 -7.35 -22.75
C GLY A 52 7.72 -8.70 -23.15
N ARG A 53 8.64 -9.24 -22.35
CA ARG A 53 9.30 -10.53 -22.59
C ARG A 53 9.10 -11.46 -21.41
N ILE A 54 9.16 -12.75 -21.67
CA ILE A 54 9.16 -13.77 -20.61
C ILE A 54 10.57 -13.82 -20.02
N LEU A 55 10.67 -13.50 -18.73
CA LEU A 55 11.89 -13.59 -17.94
C LEU A 55 12.07 -14.99 -17.36
N ALA A 56 10.98 -15.59 -16.89
CA ALA A 56 10.95 -16.93 -16.30
C ALA A 56 9.67 -17.65 -16.67
N ASP A 57 9.74 -18.96 -16.84
CA ASP A 57 8.62 -19.85 -17.14
C ASP A 57 8.94 -21.26 -16.63
N ASP A 58 8.59 -21.54 -15.37
CA ASP A 58 8.88 -22.83 -14.73
C ASP A 58 8.03 -23.02 -13.45
N ASP A 59 8.32 -24.05 -12.68
CA ASP A 59 7.84 -24.30 -11.33
C ASP A 59 8.13 -23.11 -10.40
N PRO A 60 7.22 -22.77 -9.46
CA PRO A 60 7.40 -21.63 -8.55
C PRO A 60 8.76 -21.60 -7.81
N LYS A 61 9.27 -22.76 -7.37
CA LYS A 61 10.57 -22.81 -6.65
C LYS A 61 11.72 -22.40 -7.54
N LYS A 62 11.72 -22.87 -8.79
CA LYS A 62 12.76 -22.53 -9.77
C LYS A 62 12.65 -21.06 -10.19
N VAL A 63 11.43 -20.55 -10.35
CA VAL A 63 11.19 -19.13 -10.62
C VAL A 63 11.75 -18.26 -9.49
N GLY A 64 11.48 -18.62 -8.23
CA GLY A 64 12.05 -17.93 -7.06
C GLY A 64 13.58 -17.90 -7.07
N GLN A 65 14.22 -19.03 -7.39
CA GLN A 65 15.67 -19.13 -7.53
C GLN A 65 16.21 -18.24 -8.65
N LEU A 66 15.57 -18.27 -9.81
CA LEU A 66 16.00 -17.51 -10.98
C LEU A 66 15.94 -16.00 -10.70
N LEU A 67 14.83 -15.52 -10.14
CA LEU A 67 14.66 -14.11 -9.79
C LEU A 67 15.69 -13.63 -8.76
N TYR A 68 16.00 -14.47 -7.76
CA TYR A 68 17.07 -14.17 -6.81
C TYR A 68 18.44 -14.07 -7.48
N THR A 69 18.78 -15.06 -8.31
CA THR A 69 20.09 -15.15 -8.97
C THR A 69 20.31 -13.99 -9.94
N GLN A 70 19.28 -13.58 -10.65
CA GLN A 70 19.32 -12.46 -11.59
C GLN A 70 19.18 -11.09 -10.90
N LYS A 71 18.97 -11.05 -9.57
CA LYS A 71 18.73 -9.81 -8.81
C LYS A 71 17.57 -9.00 -9.39
N SER A 72 16.53 -9.67 -9.88
CA SER A 72 15.36 -9.01 -10.43
C SER A 72 14.58 -8.27 -9.32
N ASP A 73 14.07 -7.08 -9.62
CA ASP A 73 13.22 -6.31 -8.70
C ASP A 73 11.96 -7.08 -8.30
N MET A 74 11.47 -7.95 -9.19
CA MET A 74 10.35 -8.87 -8.91
C MET A 74 10.61 -9.84 -7.76
N PHE A 75 11.88 -10.07 -7.37
CA PHE A 75 12.18 -10.88 -6.20
C PHE A 75 11.62 -10.27 -4.92
N THR A 76 11.49 -8.96 -4.83
CA THR A 76 10.90 -8.28 -3.66
C THR A 76 9.41 -8.60 -3.47
N ALA A 77 8.72 -8.99 -4.54
CA ALA A 77 7.32 -9.41 -4.50
C ALA A 77 7.13 -10.89 -4.15
N MET A 78 8.22 -11.68 -4.05
CA MET A 78 8.12 -13.10 -3.68
C MET A 78 7.56 -13.29 -2.26
N PRO A 79 6.88 -14.43 -2.00
CA PRO A 79 6.40 -14.78 -0.67
C PRO A 79 7.51 -14.70 0.40
N ALA A 80 7.13 -14.28 1.61
CA ALA A 80 8.06 -14.09 2.72
C ALA A 80 8.97 -15.32 2.97
N PRO A 81 8.47 -16.58 2.95
CA PRO A 81 9.35 -17.75 3.13
C PRO A 81 10.47 -17.85 2.10
N VAL A 82 10.16 -17.53 0.82
CA VAL A 82 11.14 -17.52 -0.28
C VAL A 82 12.21 -16.46 -0.03
N ARG A 83 11.79 -15.25 0.31
CA ARG A 83 12.71 -14.13 0.58
C ARG A 83 13.61 -14.39 1.78
N ILE A 84 13.07 -14.96 2.86
CA ILE A 84 13.84 -15.30 4.06
C ILE A 84 14.87 -16.39 3.74
N PHE A 85 14.49 -17.42 2.98
CA PHE A 85 15.38 -18.51 2.59
C PHE A 85 16.63 -18.00 1.87
N TYR A 86 16.45 -17.23 0.81
CA TYR A 86 17.57 -16.66 0.06
C TYR A 86 18.30 -15.55 0.82
N GLY A 87 17.58 -14.75 1.63
CA GLY A 87 18.18 -13.74 2.51
C GLY A 87 19.08 -14.33 3.59
N ALA A 88 18.84 -15.60 4.00
CA ALA A 88 19.71 -16.34 4.91
C ALA A 88 20.96 -16.95 4.23
N GLY A 89 21.18 -16.65 2.95
CA GLY A 89 22.35 -17.13 2.18
C GLY A 89 22.18 -18.53 1.61
N GLU A 90 20.98 -19.08 1.58
CA GLU A 90 20.70 -20.36 0.95
C GLU A 90 20.73 -20.24 -0.58
N THR A 91 20.98 -21.36 -1.25
CA THR A 91 21.07 -21.45 -2.70
C THR A 91 20.28 -22.64 -3.22
N GLY A 92 19.90 -22.60 -4.49
CA GLY A 92 19.19 -23.70 -5.15
C GLY A 92 17.65 -23.56 -5.11
N ALA A 93 16.97 -24.52 -5.74
CA ALA A 93 15.52 -24.48 -5.96
C ALA A 93 14.69 -25.09 -4.80
N ALA A 94 15.28 -25.28 -3.63
CA ALA A 94 14.62 -25.92 -2.48
C ALA A 94 13.92 -24.92 -1.54
N SER A 95 13.66 -23.67 -2.02
CA SER A 95 13.03 -22.65 -1.19
C SER A 95 11.64 -23.07 -0.72
N PRO A 96 11.30 -22.78 0.54
CA PRO A 96 9.94 -23.00 1.03
C PRO A 96 8.99 -22.01 0.35
N LEU A 97 7.81 -22.47 -0.06
CA LEU A 97 6.78 -21.63 -0.66
C LEU A 97 5.71 -21.19 0.34
N THR A 98 5.52 -21.96 1.40
CA THR A 98 4.51 -21.73 2.43
C THR A 98 5.13 -21.37 3.76
N VAL A 99 4.36 -20.67 4.60
CA VAL A 99 4.79 -20.35 5.99
C VAL A 99 5.12 -21.62 6.76
N ARG A 100 4.36 -22.72 6.55
CA ARG A 100 4.62 -24.02 7.20
C ARG A 100 5.98 -24.59 6.82
N GLU A 101 6.29 -24.63 5.52
CA GLU A 101 7.59 -25.09 5.03
C GLU A 101 8.72 -24.19 5.53
N GLY A 102 8.51 -22.87 5.49
CA GLY A 102 9.47 -21.89 5.98
C GLY A 102 9.79 -22.05 7.47
N ARG A 103 8.75 -22.29 8.29
CA ARG A 103 8.95 -22.57 9.72
C ARG A 103 9.72 -23.86 9.97
N SER A 104 9.41 -24.93 9.26
CA SER A 104 10.15 -26.21 9.38
C SER A 104 11.61 -26.03 9.02
N TRP A 105 11.89 -25.40 7.88
CA TRP A 105 13.24 -25.10 7.44
C TRP A 105 14.00 -24.22 8.46
N LEU A 106 13.35 -23.15 8.95
CA LEU A 106 13.98 -22.23 9.91
C LEU A 106 14.29 -22.94 11.24
N THR A 107 13.40 -23.82 11.70
CA THR A 107 13.62 -24.61 12.92
C THR A 107 14.84 -25.52 12.79
N GLU A 108 15.00 -26.19 11.66
CA GLU A 108 16.17 -27.01 11.37
C GLU A 108 17.45 -26.17 11.29
N LYS A 109 17.39 -25.03 10.61
CA LYS A 109 18.52 -24.11 10.44
C LYS A 109 18.97 -23.47 11.74
N ALA A 110 18.04 -23.19 12.65
CA ALA A 110 18.28 -22.60 13.96
C ALA A 110 18.65 -23.64 15.05
N ALA A 111 18.54 -24.91 14.76
CA ALA A 111 18.85 -25.96 15.73
C ALA A 111 20.26 -25.80 16.29
N GLY A 112 20.39 -25.76 17.62
CA GLY A 112 21.66 -25.57 18.32
C GLY A 112 22.27 -24.16 18.26
N LYS A 113 21.55 -23.17 17.75
CA LYS A 113 21.97 -21.77 17.73
C LYS A 113 21.25 -20.96 18.83
N GLU A 114 21.97 -20.07 19.48
CA GLU A 114 21.36 -19.11 20.39
C GLU A 114 20.70 -18.00 19.59
N VAL A 115 19.43 -17.72 19.92
CA VAL A 115 18.73 -16.55 19.38
C VAL A 115 19.26 -15.29 20.06
N ARG A 116 19.91 -14.43 19.31
CA ARG A 116 20.29 -13.11 19.81
C ARG A 116 19.11 -12.17 19.62
N ASP A 117 18.61 -11.61 20.69
CA ASP A 117 17.64 -10.54 20.66
C ASP A 117 18.37 -9.23 20.31
N THR A 118 18.56 -8.99 19.02
CA THR A 118 19.23 -7.81 18.48
C THR A 118 18.23 -6.81 17.85
N LEU A 119 16.94 -7.07 18.01
CA LEU A 119 15.94 -6.15 17.49
C LEU A 119 16.04 -4.83 18.29
N PRO A 120 16.14 -3.68 17.61
CA PRO A 120 16.07 -2.41 18.30
C PRO A 120 14.73 -2.32 19.06
N PRO A 121 14.73 -1.74 20.26
CA PRO A 121 13.50 -1.55 21.01
C PRO A 121 12.51 -0.80 20.13
N GLN A 122 11.29 -1.32 20.05
CA GLN A 122 10.23 -0.59 19.34
C GLN A 122 9.98 0.72 20.09
N PRO A 123 9.89 1.86 19.37
CA PRO A 123 9.55 3.12 20.03
C PRO A 123 8.17 2.97 20.67
N GLU A 124 8.12 3.10 21.98
CA GLU A 124 6.86 3.13 22.72
C GLU A 124 6.08 4.37 22.32
N LEU A 125 4.83 4.18 21.93
CA LEU A 125 3.93 5.31 21.72
C LEU A 125 3.69 5.97 23.08
N PRO A 126 3.77 7.31 23.18
CA PRO A 126 3.52 7.99 24.43
C PRO A 126 2.12 7.66 24.95
N GLU A 127 1.99 7.34 26.24
CA GLU A 127 0.71 7.01 26.87
C GLU A 127 -0.32 8.15 26.71
N GLU A 128 0.16 9.41 26.67
CA GLU A 128 -0.68 10.58 26.43
C GLU A 128 -0.12 11.41 25.27
N ILE A 129 -0.94 11.58 24.22
CA ILE A 129 -0.59 12.44 23.07
C ILE A 129 -1.05 13.87 23.42
N LYS A 130 -0.11 14.71 23.88
CA LYS A 130 -0.38 16.08 24.34
C LYS A 130 -0.62 17.06 23.20
N ASP A 131 0.10 16.93 22.09
CA ASP A 131 -0.02 17.79 20.91
C ASP A 131 -0.17 16.93 19.62
N PRO A 132 -1.37 16.40 19.35
CA PRO A 132 -1.59 15.56 18.19
C PRO A 132 -1.55 16.39 16.89
N ALA A 133 -0.95 15.85 15.83
CA ALA A 133 -1.09 16.39 14.48
C ALA A 133 -2.54 16.30 13.98
N LEU A 134 -3.25 15.23 14.37
CA LEU A 134 -4.65 15.02 14.07
C LEU A 134 -5.40 14.54 15.30
N GLU A 135 -6.52 15.19 15.60
CA GLU A 135 -7.48 14.75 16.62
C GLU A 135 -8.85 14.54 15.96
N VAL A 136 -9.37 13.32 16.05
CA VAL A 136 -10.73 12.95 15.67
C VAL A 136 -11.48 12.62 16.95
N LYS A 137 -12.59 13.31 17.23
CA LYS A 137 -13.35 13.17 18.48
C LYS A 137 -14.82 12.93 18.22
N GLU A 138 -15.28 11.70 18.52
CA GLU A 138 -16.67 11.26 18.46
C GLU A 138 -17.41 11.63 17.16
N ILE A 139 -16.78 11.44 16.00
CA ILE A 139 -17.39 11.79 14.73
C ILE A 139 -18.46 10.76 14.34
N TRP A 140 -19.63 11.30 13.98
CA TRP A 140 -20.76 10.56 13.44
C TRP A 140 -21.09 11.10 12.07
N TYR A 141 -21.27 10.21 11.09
CA TYR A 141 -21.56 10.60 9.72
C TYR A 141 -22.46 9.61 9.02
N ARG A 142 -23.38 10.13 8.22
CA ARG A 142 -24.22 9.42 7.25
C ARG A 142 -24.30 10.24 5.97
N TYR A 143 -24.48 9.59 4.83
CA TYR A 143 -24.59 10.30 3.55
C TYR A 143 -25.93 11.03 3.41
N GLU A 144 -27.02 10.39 3.83
CA GLU A 144 -28.37 10.93 3.77
C GLU A 144 -29.03 10.89 5.14
N LYS A 145 -30.03 11.75 5.38
CA LYS A 145 -30.67 11.92 6.69
C LYS A 145 -31.27 10.62 7.22
N ASP A 146 -31.82 9.79 6.32
CA ASP A 146 -32.50 8.54 6.66
C ASP A 146 -31.66 7.28 6.42
N SER A 147 -30.39 7.46 6.01
CA SER A 147 -29.43 6.37 5.81
C SER A 147 -28.79 5.93 7.13
N PRO A 148 -28.35 4.67 7.22
CA PRO A 148 -27.55 4.20 8.36
C PRO A 148 -26.26 4.99 8.54
N ASP A 149 -25.86 5.15 9.79
CA ASP A 149 -24.57 5.79 10.10
C ASP A 149 -23.38 4.95 9.59
N ILE A 150 -22.53 5.58 8.82
CA ILE A 150 -21.27 5.02 8.33
C ILE A 150 -20.17 5.18 9.39
N LEU A 151 -20.08 6.37 10.01
CA LEU A 151 -19.20 6.61 11.15
C LEU A 151 -20.03 6.69 12.41
N LYS A 152 -19.62 5.94 13.43
CA LYS A 152 -20.40 5.74 14.67
C LYS A 152 -19.53 6.04 15.89
N GLY A 153 -19.32 7.33 16.19
CA GLY A 153 -18.53 7.77 17.34
C GLY A 153 -17.03 7.52 17.20
N VAL A 154 -16.47 7.62 15.99
CA VAL A 154 -15.06 7.36 15.74
C VAL A 154 -14.20 8.39 16.46
N SER A 155 -13.21 7.91 17.22
CA SER A 155 -12.29 8.75 17.99
C SER A 155 -10.88 8.18 17.96
N PHE A 156 -9.90 9.01 17.63
CA PHE A 156 -8.47 8.69 17.73
C PHE A 156 -7.63 9.96 17.65
N ARG A 157 -6.34 9.84 18.01
CA ARG A 157 -5.34 10.89 17.90
C ARG A 157 -4.12 10.35 17.18
N VAL A 158 -3.50 11.19 16.36
CA VAL A 158 -2.29 10.85 15.62
C VAL A 158 -1.16 11.74 16.11
N PRO A 159 -0.09 11.18 16.68
CA PRO A 159 1.10 11.93 17.06
C PRO A 159 1.78 12.56 15.85
N ARG A 160 2.51 13.65 16.08
CA ARG A 160 3.33 14.27 15.02
C ARG A 160 4.44 13.33 14.57
N GLY A 161 4.72 13.33 13.25
CA GLY A 161 5.83 12.58 12.66
C GLY A 161 5.65 11.05 12.68
N THR A 162 4.43 10.55 12.95
CA THR A 162 4.16 9.11 12.95
C THR A 162 3.44 8.66 11.69
N LEU A 163 3.71 7.43 11.27
CA LEU A 163 2.90 6.72 10.28
C LEU A 163 1.73 6.03 11.00
N PHE A 164 0.51 6.50 10.76
CA PHE A 164 -0.71 5.97 11.37
C PHE A 164 -1.57 5.27 10.31
N SER A 165 -1.96 4.03 10.56
CA SER A 165 -2.73 3.22 9.62
C SER A 165 -4.15 2.97 10.12
N ILE A 166 -5.15 3.18 9.25
CA ILE A 166 -6.55 2.80 9.48
C ILE A 166 -6.84 1.54 8.68
N VAL A 167 -7.05 0.42 9.38
CA VAL A 167 -7.28 -0.89 8.76
C VAL A 167 -8.71 -1.38 8.97
N GLY A 168 -9.19 -2.25 8.09
CA GLY A 168 -10.55 -2.84 8.16
C GLY A 168 -11.01 -3.34 6.80
N GLY A 169 -12.05 -4.15 6.75
CA GLY A 169 -12.67 -4.64 5.51
C GLY A 169 -13.32 -3.55 4.67
N ASN A 170 -13.82 -3.91 3.49
CA ASN A 170 -14.58 -2.98 2.64
C ASN A 170 -15.89 -2.55 3.33
N GLY A 171 -16.29 -1.29 3.12
CA GLY A 171 -17.51 -0.75 3.72
C GLY A 171 -17.42 -0.32 5.20
N THR A 172 -16.27 -0.48 5.87
CA THR A 172 -16.12 -0.13 7.31
C THR A 172 -15.95 1.38 7.58
N GLY A 173 -15.97 2.23 6.54
CA GLY A 173 -15.91 3.68 6.70
C GLY A 173 -14.51 4.30 6.65
N LYS A 174 -13.45 3.55 6.29
CA LYS A 174 -12.07 4.07 6.18
C LYS A 174 -11.97 5.31 5.29
N SER A 175 -12.41 5.19 4.04
CA SER A 175 -12.39 6.30 3.08
C SER A 175 -13.29 7.46 3.52
N THR A 176 -14.43 7.16 4.17
CA THR A 176 -15.33 8.17 4.71
C THR A 176 -14.67 8.92 5.87
N THR A 177 -13.90 8.21 6.73
CA THR A 177 -13.12 8.85 7.79
C THR A 177 -12.07 9.81 7.21
N LEU A 178 -11.32 9.40 6.18
CA LEU A 178 -10.36 10.27 5.50
C LEU A 178 -11.04 11.49 4.88
N LYS A 179 -12.18 11.29 4.19
CA LYS A 179 -12.98 12.41 3.65
C LYS A 179 -13.48 13.37 4.73
N ALA A 180 -13.83 12.85 5.91
CA ALA A 180 -14.23 13.68 7.04
C ALA A 180 -13.03 14.48 7.60
N ILE A 181 -11.84 13.89 7.68
CA ILE A 181 -10.61 14.56 8.08
C ILE A 181 -10.28 15.70 7.11
N CYS A 182 -10.43 15.46 5.81
CA CYS A 182 -10.20 16.45 4.77
C CYS A 182 -11.30 17.50 4.64
N GLY A 183 -12.37 17.43 5.45
CA GLY A 183 -13.48 18.38 5.38
C GLY A 183 -14.39 18.21 4.16
N ILE A 184 -14.19 17.19 3.34
CA ILE A 184 -15.03 16.84 2.18
C ILE A 184 -16.40 16.36 2.66
N CYS A 185 -16.44 15.53 3.69
CA CYS A 185 -17.64 15.10 4.38
C CYS A 185 -17.71 15.82 5.73
N ARG A 186 -18.88 16.37 6.06
CA ARG A 186 -19.09 17.06 7.35
C ARG A 186 -19.83 16.13 8.32
N PRO A 187 -19.17 15.62 9.37
CA PRO A 187 -19.84 14.90 10.43
C PRO A 187 -20.95 15.74 11.07
N TYR A 188 -22.12 15.16 11.31
CA TYR A 188 -23.22 15.86 11.98
C TYR A 188 -23.00 15.96 13.50
N ARG A 189 -22.12 15.12 14.05
CA ARG A 189 -21.70 15.15 15.45
C ARG A 189 -20.20 14.88 15.55
N GLY A 190 -19.54 15.45 16.57
CA GLY A 190 -18.12 15.32 16.82
C GLY A 190 -17.29 16.44 16.18
N LYS A 191 -15.97 16.30 16.24
CA LYS A 191 -15.01 17.31 15.72
C LYS A 191 -13.79 16.64 15.16
N VAL A 192 -13.21 17.27 14.13
CA VAL A 192 -11.90 16.94 13.58
C VAL A 192 -11.00 18.16 13.67
N ARG A 193 -9.79 17.98 14.20
CA ARG A 193 -8.78 19.03 14.29
C ARG A 193 -7.47 18.57 13.66
N VAL A 194 -6.88 19.43 12.85
CA VAL A 194 -5.53 19.29 12.31
C VAL A 194 -4.71 20.43 12.88
N ASP A 195 -3.56 20.12 13.47
CA ASP A 195 -2.72 21.08 14.17
C ASP A 195 -3.51 21.98 15.16
N GLY A 196 -4.42 21.36 15.90
CA GLY A 196 -5.28 22.04 16.87
C GLY A 196 -6.44 22.86 16.26
N GLN A 197 -6.48 23.04 14.93
CA GLN A 197 -7.49 23.82 14.25
C GLN A 197 -8.64 22.92 13.74
N ASP A 198 -9.87 23.36 13.97
CA ASP A 198 -11.09 22.66 13.50
C ASP A 198 -11.16 22.71 11.97
N THR A 199 -11.13 21.54 11.32
CA THR A 199 -11.13 21.43 9.86
C THR A 199 -12.38 22.03 9.21
N ALA A 200 -13.52 22.00 9.90
CA ALA A 200 -14.76 22.61 9.40
C ALA A 200 -14.71 24.13 9.32
N LYS A 201 -13.75 24.76 10.00
CA LYS A 201 -13.59 26.24 10.07
C LYS A 201 -12.30 26.73 9.38
N CYS A 202 -11.39 25.84 9.05
CA CYS A 202 -10.12 26.18 8.44
C CYS A 202 -10.27 26.34 6.92
N LYS A 203 -10.12 27.56 6.42
CA LYS A 203 -10.16 27.85 4.98
C LYS A 203 -8.88 27.44 4.25
N ASP A 204 -7.76 27.41 4.97
CA ASP A 204 -6.42 27.15 4.43
C ASP A 204 -5.90 25.75 4.81
N LEU A 205 -6.82 24.78 4.92
CA LEU A 205 -6.48 23.41 5.38
C LEU A 205 -5.44 22.76 4.48
N PHE A 206 -5.57 22.91 3.16
CA PHE A 206 -4.68 22.33 2.16
C PHE A 206 -3.45 23.19 1.83
N HIS A 207 -3.30 24.36 2.44
CA HIS A 207 -2.11 25.19 2.27
C HIS A 207 -1.01 24.81 3.29
N GLY A 208 -0.35 23.70 3.02
CA GLY A 208 0.81 23.23 3.79
C GLY A 208 0.52 22.54 5.13
N LYS A 209 -0.77 22.30 5.48
CA LYS A 209 -1.16 21.62 6.73
C LYS A 209 -1.64 20.19 6.49
N LEU A 210 -2.37 19.96 5.42
CA LEU A 210 -2.93 18.67 5.07
C LEU A 210 -2.80 18.45 3.57
N ALA A 211 -2.43 17.23 3.17
CA ALA A 211 -2.53 16.77 1.80
C ALA A 211 -3.35 15.48 1.76
N MET A 212 -4.02 15.23 0.66
CA MET A 212 -4.79 14.01 0.45
C MET A 212 -4.42 13.39 -0.90
N LEU A 213 -4.00 12.14 -0.87
CA LEU A 213 -3.89 11.30 -2.06
C LEU A 213 -5.14 10.41 -2.12
N PRO A 214 -6.03 10.59 -3.12
CA PRO A 214 -7.20 9.75 -3.30
C PRO A 214 -6.80 8.34 -3.78
N GLN A 215 -7.71 7.37 -3.68
CA GLN A 215 -7.49 6.02 -4.17
C GLN A 215 -7.24 5.98 -5.69
N ASP A 216 -7.92 6.85 -6.43
CA ASP A 216 -7.67 7.08 -7.85
C ASP A 216 -6.96 8.43 -8.00
N PRO A 217 -5.66 8.45 -8.31
CA PRO A 217 -4.88 9.67 -8.44
C PRO A 217 -5.29 10.52 -9.64
N GLN A 218 -5.99 9.96 -10.63
CA GLN A 218 -6.40 10.67 -11.84
C GLN A 218 -7.27 11.89 -11.53
N PHE A 219 -7.99 11.88 -10.40
CA PHE A 219 -8.79 13.04 -9.97
C PHE A 219 -7.96 14.27 -9.58
N LEU A 220 -6.65 14.12 -9.41
CA LEU A 220 -5.77 15.23 -9.06
C LEU A 220 -5.16 15.91 -10.29
N PHE A 221 -5.09 15.21 -11.42
CA PHE A 221 -4.47 15.74 -12.63
C PHE A 221 -5.43 16.63 -13.43
N VAL A 222 -5.03 17.86 -13.63
CA VAL A 222 -5.82 18.88 -14.33
C VAL A 222 -5.04 19.57 -15.47
N LYS A 223 -3.73 19.33 -15.57
CA LYS A 223 -2.84 19.90 -16.58
C LYS A 223 -2.44 18.89 -17.65
N LYS A 224 -1.70 19.36 -18.64
CA LYS A 224 -1.22 18.53 -19.76
C LYS A 224 0.04 17.76 -19.43
N THR A 225 0.82 18.22 -18.47
CA THR A 225 2.03 17.54 -18.03
C THR A 225 2.08 17.42 -16.52
N VAL A 226 2.79 16.40 -16.02
CA VAL A 226 3.04 16.22 -14.58
C VAL A 226 3.72 17.45 -13.99
N ARG A 227 4.66 18.05 -14.71
CA ARG A 227 5.35 19.28 -14.31
C ARG A 227 4.38 20.42 -14.04
N GLU A 228 3.44 20.67 -14.96
CA GLU A 228 2.45 21.74 -14.83
C GLU A 228 1.51 21.50 -13.64
N ASP A 229 1.12 20.25 -13.36
CA ASP A 229 0.31 19.91 -12.18
C ASP A 229 1.08 20.20 -10.88
N LEU A 230 2.35 19.82 -10.80
CA LEU A 230 3.23 20.10 -9.65
C LEU A 230 3.47 21.62 -9.47
N GLU A 231 3.62 22.36 -10.56
CA GLU A 231 3.75 23.83 -10.52
C GLU A 231 2.51 24.52 -9.97
N GLU A 232 1.32 24.03 -10.32
CA GLU A 232 0.04 24.56 -9.84
C GLU A 232 -0.15 24.36 -8.34
N MET A 233 0.33 23.23 -7.80
CA MET A 233 0.24 22.95 -6.37
C MET A 233 1.11 23.86 -5.50
N LEU A 234 2.14 24.47 -6.07
CA LEU A 234 3.02 25.37 -5.34
C LEU A 234 2.52 26.81 -5.39
N PRO A 235 2.47 27.54 -4.24
CA PRO A 235 2.09 28.94 -4.20
C PRO A 235 2.92 29.78 -5.19
N ALA A 236 2.31 30.81 -5.77
CA ALA A 236 3.00 31.72 -6.69
C ALA A 236 4.24 32.38 -6.04
N SER A 237 4.19 32.59 -4.72
CA SER A 237 5.27 33.14 -3.91
C SER A 237 6.34 32.14 -3.51
N CYS A 238 6.23 30.86 -3.93
CA CYS A 238 7.20 29.85 -3.57
C CYS A 238 8.55 30.14 -4.22
N PRO A 239 9.63 30.33 -3.46
CA PRO A 239 10.96 30.48 -4.04
C PRO A 239 11.43 29.14 -4.62
N ASP A 240 12.20 29.22 -5.72
CA ASP A 240 12.84 28.07 -6.35
C ASP A 240 11.90 26.89 -6.71
N LYS A 241 10.69 27.21 -7.23
CA LYS A 241 9.70 26.19 -7.63
C LYS A 241 10.32 25.06 -8.46
N ALA A 242 11.06 25.40 -9.51
CA ALA A 242 11.66 24.41 -10.41
C ALA A 242 12.55 23.42 -9.66
N ARG A 243 13.42 23.93 -8.78
CA ARG A 243 14.31 23.09 -7.96
C ARG A 243 13.53 22.18 -7.02
N ARG A 244 12.48 22.70 -6.38
CA ARG A 244 11.63 21.89 -5.48
C ARG A 244 10.91 20.76 -6.22
N ILE A 245 10.43 21.03 -7.43
CA ILE A 245 9.80 20.02 -8.28
C ILE A 245 10.83 18.95 -8.68
N GLU A 246 12.03 19.36 -9.10
CA GLU A 246 13.08 18.42 -9.46
C GLU A 246 13.55 17.55 -8.28
N ASP A 247 13.72 18.15 -7.09
CA ASP A 247 14.12 17.43 -5.89
C ASP A 247 13.05 16.42 -5.46
N MET A 248 11.76 16.79 -5.55
CA MET A 248 10.65 15.88 -5.27
C MET A 248 10.50 14.81 -6.34
N ALA A 249 10.63 15.16 -7.61
CA ALA A 249 10.57 14.21 -8.73
C ALA A 249 11.68 13.15 -8.63
N ARG A 250 12.86 13.55 -8.17
CA ARG A 250 13.97 12.62 -7.89
C ARG A 250 13.65 11.70 -6.71
N LEU A 251 13.06 12.23 -5.64
CA LEU A 251 12.67 11.46 -4.46
C LEU A 251 11.59 10.41 -4.81
N CYS A 252 10.63 10.79 -5.68
CA CYS A 252 9.52 9.92 -6.10
C CYS A 252 9.87 9.04 -7.31
N ASP A 253 11.08 9.17 -7.87
CA ASP A 253 11.53 8.43 -9.07
C ASP A 253 10.60 8.66 -10.28
N ILE A 254 10.27 9.94 -10.54
CA ILE A 254 9.42 10.37 -11.65
C ILE A 254 10.08 11.44 -12.54
N THR A 255 11.38 11.67 -12.40
CA THR A 255 12.10 12.72 -13.13
C THR A 255 11.92 12.59 -14.65
N ALA A 256 11.95 11.36 -15.18
CA ALA A 256 11.77 11.10 -16.60
C ALA A 256 10.32 11.30 -17.07
N LEU A 257 9.36 11.41 -16.14
CA LEU A 257 7.93 11.47 -16.43
C LEU A 257 7.38 12.89 -16.37
N LEU A 258 8.16 13.87 -15.94
CA LEU A 258 7.71 15.24 -15.70
C LEU A 258 7.03 15.90 -16.92
N ASP A 259 7.51 15.59 -18.10
CA ASP A 259 7.02 16.20 -19.35
C ASP A 259 6.00 15.29 -20.08
N HIS A 260 5.60 14.17 -19.45
CA HIS A 260 4.57 13.28 -19.97
C HIS A 260 3.18 13.75 -19.57
N HIS A 261 2.18 13.34 -20.36
CA HIS A 261 0.79 13.54 -19.99
C HIS A 261 0.42 12.58 -18.84
N PRO A 262 -0.22 13.06 -17.75
CA PRO A 262 -0.48 12.22 -16.58
C PRO A 262 -1.29 10.94 -16.88
N TYR A 263 -2.17 10.98 -17.87
CA TYR A 263 -2.98 9.82 -18.27
C TYR A 263 -2.20 8.77 -19.09
N ASP A 264 -1.00 9.10 -19.58
CA ASP A 264 -0.12 8.14 -20.27
C ASP A 264 0.73 7.33 -19.31
N LEU A 265 0.70 7.68 -18.02
CA LEU A 265 1.43 7.00 -16.96
C LEU A 265 0.72 5.73 -16.49
N SER A 266 1.48 4.72 -16.11
CA SER A 266 0.95 3.55 -15.39
C SER A 266 0.36 3.96 -14.03
N GLY A 267 -0.55 3.14 -13.47
CA GLY A 267 -1.19 3.45 -12.19
C GLY A 267 -0.20 3.71 -11.04
N GLY A 268 0.91 2.97 -10.99
CA GLY A 268 1.97 3.19 -10.00
C GLY A 268 2.76 4.49 -10.23
N GLU A 269 2.98 4.88 -11.47
CA GLU A 269 3.61 6.16 -11.81
C GLU A 269 2.68 7.33 -11.49
N GLN A 270 1.38 7.20 -11.78
CA GLN A 270 0.38 8.20 -11.39
C GLN A 270 0.31 8.42 -9.88
N GLN A 271 0.48 7.35 -9.08
CA GLN A 271 0.51 7.47 -7.61
C GLN A 271 1.77 8.14 -7.10
N ARG A 272 2.88 8.06 -7.83
CA ARG A 272 4.13 8.73 -7.45
C ARG A 272 4.20 10.19 -7.94
N ALA A 273 3.50 10.48 -9.03
CA ALA A 273 3.35 11.83 -9.57
C ALA A 273 2.36 12.67 -8.77
#